data_7b3262fbc235142ad8e478338251559e
#
_entry.id   7b3262fbc235142ad8e478338251559e
#
_cell.length_a   1.000
_cell.length_b   1.000
_cell.length_c   1.000
_cell.angle_alpha   90.00
_cell.angle_beta   90.00
_cell.angle_gamma   90.00
#
_symmetry.space_group_name_H-M   'P 1'
#
loop_
_entity.id
_entity.type
_entity.pdbx_description
1 polymer ?
#
loop_
_entity_poly.entity_id
_entity_poly.type
_entity_poly.pdbx_seq_one_letter_code
_entity_poly.pdbx_strand_id
1 'polypeptide(L)'
;MRLETDEAFRRYADRVYASAFSITRDPTDADDATQDTFLRYHTRSDDFESEAHLKAWLLRVAINRAKDLSGSFWRRNTTALEDYMETLEFQAPEDSELFRAVMALPEKYRVAIHLHYYEGYGVDEIAALLGRRAGTVKSQLSRGRALLKNALQEEWNDDES
;
A
#
# COMPACT_ATOMS: atom_id res chain seq x y z
N MET A 1 -17.79 19.00 0.41
CA MET A 1 -17.54 18.37 1.72
C MET A 1 -16.06 18.43 2.04
N ARG A 2 -15.73 18.78 3.26
CA ARG A 2 -14.34 18.81 3.71
C ARG A 2 -14.29 18.52 5.21
N LEU A 3 -13.42 17.58 5.59
CA LEU A 3 -13.13 17.30 7.00
C LEU A 3 -12.01 18.21 7.49
N GLU A 4 -12.07 18.57 8.77
CA GLU A 4 -10.91 19.19 9.42
C GLU A 4 -9.70 18.26 9.32
N THR A 5 -8.50 18.82 9.22
CA THR A 5 -7.28 18.04 9.03
C THR A 5 -7.10 16.99 10.12
N ASP A 6 -7.37 17.32 11.37
CA ASP A 6 -7.26 16.38 12.49
C ASP A 6 -8.22 15.20 12.34
N GLU A 7 -9.43 15.46 11.89
CA GLU A 7 -10.44 14.43 11.67
C GLU A 7 -10.06 13.52 10.50
N ALA A 8 -9.60 14.12 9.39
CA ALA A 8 -9.14 13.35 8.24
C ALA A 8 -7.95 12.46 8.63
N PHE A 9 -7.02 12.99 9.41
CA PHE A 9 -5.87 12.23 9.90
C PHE A 9 -6.32 11.04 10.74
N ARG A 10 -7.20 11.26 11.71
CA ARG A 10 -7.69 10.18 12.58
C ARG A 10 -8.39 9.07 11.80
N ARG A 11 -9.16 9.42 10.77
CA ARG A 11 -9.91 8.44 9.97
C ARG A 11 -9.05 7.67 8.99
N TYR A 12 -8.07 8.31 8.38
CA TYR A 12 -7.40 7.77 7.20
C TYR A 12 -5.89 7.58 7.33
N ALA A 13 -5.24 8.03 8.42
CA ALA A 13 -3.79 7.94 8.53
C ALA A 13 -3.28 6.50 8.39
N ASP A 14 -3.94 5.54 9.02
CA ASP A 14 -3.51 4.14 8.97
C ASP A 14 -3.60 3.57 7.55
N ARG A 15 -4.67 3.91 6.82
CA ARG A 15 -4.86 3.44 5.45
C ARG A 15 -3.90 4.12 4.49
N VAL A 16 -3.65 5.41 4.68
CA VAL A 16 -2.67 6.17 3.90
C VAL A 16 -1.28 5.59 4.12
N TYR A 17 -0.90 5.33 5.37
CA TYR A 17 0.37 4.72 5.71
C TYR A 17 0.52 3.32 5.09
N ALA A 18 -0.49 2.47 5.22
CA ALA A 18 -0.47 1.12 4.67
C ALA A 18 -0.31 1.13 3.15
N SER A 19 -1.00 2.05 2.46
CA SER A 19 -0.90 2.18 1.01
C SER A 19 0.49 2.67 0.59
N ALA A 20 1.05 3.64 1.29
CA ALA A 20 2.42 4.10 1.06
C ALA A 20 3.42 2.97 1.32
N PHE A 21 3.24 2.22 2.41
CA PHE A 21 4.11 1.10 2.77
C PHE A 21 4.06 -0.02 1.72
N SER A 22 2.92 -0.24 1.08
CA SER A 22 2.82 -1.25 0.02
C SER A 22 3.78 -0.95 -1.15
N ILE A 23 4.22 0.30 -1.28
CA ILE A 23 5.17 0.71 -2.31
C ILE A 23 6.59 0.79 -1.77
N THR A 24 6.79 1.46 -0.64
CA THR A 24 8.14 1.73 -0.11
C THR A 24 8.75 0.53 0.60
N ARG A 25 7.95 -0.29 1.24
CA ARG A 25 8.38 -1.37 2.14
C ARG A 25 9.38 -0.88 3.20
N ASP A 26 9.26 0.40 3.56
CA ASP A 26 10.11 1.05 4.55
C ASP A 26 9.26 1.96 5.45
N PRO A 27 9.35 1.78 6.79
CA PRO A 27 8.53 2.56 7.72
C PRO A 27 8.81 4.06 7.66
N THR A 28 10.06 4.45 7.51
CA THR A 28 10.45 5.86 7.47
C THR A 28 9.88 6.55 6.24
N ASP A 29 10.05 5.94 5.08
CA ASP A 29 9.52 6.49 3.83
C ASP A 29 7.99 6.50 3.81
N ALA A 30 7.36 5.44 4.32
CA ALA A 30 5.89 5.40 4.43
C ALA A 30 5.36 6.49 5.36
N ASP A 31 6.05 6.73 6.47
CA ASP A 31 5.69 7.80 7.40
C ASP A 31 5.87 9.19 6.76
N ASP A 32 6.98 9.41 6.06
CA ASP A 32 7.22 10.66 5.33
C ASP A 32 6.14 10.92 4.28
N ALA A 33 5.76 9.89 3.52
CA ALA A 33 4.70 10.00 2.52
C ALA A 33 3.35 10.35 3.17
N THR A 34 3.08 9.75 4.33
CA THR A 34 1.85 10.02 5.09
C THR A 34 1.81 11.47 5.58
N GLN A 35 2.88 11.93 6.18
CA GLN A 35 2.98 13.31 6.68
C GLN A 35 2.83 14.32 5.54
N ASP A 36 3.54 14.11 4.44
CA ASP A 36 3.45 14.99 3.26
C ASP A 36 2.01 15.04 2.72
N THR A 37 1.31 13.92 2.72
CA THR A 37 -0.07 13.85 2.24
C THR A 37 -0.99 14.73 3.08
N PHE A 38 -0.90 14.64 4.40
CA PHE A 38 -1.77 15.43 5.28
C PHE A 38 -1.36 16.90 5.34
N LEU A 39 -0.09 17.24 5.13
CA LEU A 39 0.34 18.63 4.96
C LEU A 39 -0.28 19.24 3.69
N ARG A 40 -0.28 18.50 2.59
CA ARG A 40 -0.94 18.95 1.34
C ARG A 40 -2.44 19.12 1.52
N TYR A 41 -3.07 18.18 2.22
CA TYR A 41 -4.49 18.28 2.54
C TYR A 41 -4.76 19.55 3.36
N HIS A 42 -3.95 19.83 4.37
CA HIS A 42 -4.12 20.99 5.24
C HIS A 42 -4.03 22.30 4.48
N THR A 43 -3.13 22.40 3.50
CA THR A 43 -2.92 23.62 2.72
C THR A 43 -3.92 23.78 1.57
N ARG A 44 -4.64 22.70 1.21
CA ARG A 44 -5.64 22.73 0.15
C ARG A 44 -6.96 23.26 0.69
N SER A 45 -7.59 24.15 -0.06
CA SER A 45 -8.87 24.78 0.34
C SER A 45 -10.07 24.22 -0.41
N ASP A 46 -9.88 23.32 -1.39
CA ASP A 46 -10.94 22.78 -2.23
C ASP A 46 -11.83 21.79 -1.47
N ASP A 47 -13.11 21.78 -1.84
CA ASP A 47 -14.04 20.77 -1.34
C ASP A 47 -13.97 19.49 -2.15
N PHE A 48 -14.40 18.40 -1.52
CA PHE A 48 -14.54 17.09 -2.16
C PHE A 48 -16.00 16.75 -2.34
N GLU A 49 -16.32 15.98 -3.40
CA GLU A 49 -17.69 15.58 -3.69
C GLU A 49 -18.27 14.66 -2.62
N SER A 50 -17.43 13.80 -2.05
CA SER A 50 -17.80 12.81 -1.05
C SER A 50 -16.61 12.42 -0.21
N GLU A 51 -16.86 11.69 0.86
CA GLU A 51 -15.79 11.12 1.69
C GLU A 51 -14.96 10.09 0.91
N ALA A 52 -15.60 9.34 0.01
CA ALA A 52 -14.90 8.42 -0.88
C ALA A 52 -13.93 9.15 -1.81
N HIS A 53 -14.33 10.30 -2.33
CA HIS A 53 -13.48 11.15 -3.17
C HIS A 53 -12.28 11.69 -2.36
N LEU A 54 -12.53 12.11 -1.13
CA LEU A 54 -11.47 12.58 -0.24
C LEU A 54 -10.45 11.47 0.04
N LYS A 55 -10.91 10.28 0.40
CA LYS A 55 -10.06 9.12 0.65
C LYS A 55 -9.20 8.78 -0.58
N ALA A 56 -9.83 8.74 -1.75
CA ALA A 56 -9.13 8.43 -3.00
C ALA A 56 -8.02 9.46 -3.28
N TRP A 57 -8.29 10.74 -3.04
CA TRP A 57 -7.30 11.80 -3.18
C TRP A 57 -6.11 11.60 -2.24
N LEU A 58 -6.40 11.29 -0.97
CA LEU A 58 -5.34 11.04 0.03
C LEU A 58 -4.46 9.86 -0.39
N LEU A 59 -5.06 8.76 -0.82
CA LEU A 59 -4.31 7.58 -1.27
C LEU A 59 -3.48 7.88 -2.51
N ARG A 60 -4.03 8.64 -3.46
CA ARG A 60 -3.32 9.01 -4.68
C ARG A 60 -2.08 9.85 -4.38
N VAL A 61 -2.21 10.84 -3.52
CA VAL A 61 -1.09 11.71 -3.13
C VAL A 61 -0.01 10.87 -2.42
N ALA A 62 -0.42 10.02 -1.47
CA ALA A 62 0.50 9.17 -0.73
C ALA A 62 1.23 8.18 -1.64
N ILE A 63 0.52 7.54 -2.56
CA ILE A 63 1.10 6.59 -3.52
C ILE A 63 2.13 7.28 -4.41
N ASN A 64 1.80 8.45 -4.94
CA ASN A 64 2.71 9.22 -5.79
C ASN A 64 3.97 9.62 -5.02
N ARG A 65 3.82 10.07 -3.79
CA ARG A 65 4.96 10.42 -2.95
C ARG A 65 5.80 9.20 -2.59
N ALA A 66 5.15 8.10 -2.27
CA ALA A 66 5.82 6.83 -1.96
C ALA A 66 6.67 6.34 -3.15
N LYS A 67 6.17 6.46 -4.37
CA LYS A 67 6.93 6.10 -5.57
C LYS A 67 8.20 6.92 -5.71
N ASP A 68 8.14 8.22 -5.44
CA ASP A 68 9.30 9.09 -5.49
C ASP A 68 10.36 8.68 -4.45
N LEU A 69 9.93 8.35 -3.23
CA LEU A 69 10.82 7.94 -2.15
C LEU A 69 11.42 6.55 -2.39
N SER A 70 10.60 5.62 -2.86
CA SER A 70 10.95 4.22 -3.09
C SER A 70 12.14 4.06 -4.04
N GLY A 71 12.17 4.88 -5.10
CA GLY A 71 13.25 4.81 -6.11
C GLY A 71 14.64 5.07 -5.58
N SER A 72 14.78 5.81 -4.47
CA SER A 72 16.09 6.09 -3.89
C SER A 72 16.50 5.11 -2.78
N PHE A 73 15.53 4.58 -2.03
CA PHE A 73 15.79 3.72 -0.89
C PHE A 73 16.34 2.34 -1.28
N TRP A 74 15.70 1.68 -2.25
CA TRP A 74 16.06 0.31 -2.65
C TRP A 74 17.45 0.18 -3.27
N ARG A 75 18.02 1.28 -3.71
CA ARG A 75 19.39 1.32 -4.18
C ARG A 75 20.41 1.32 -3.04
N ARG A 76 19.98 1.64 -1.80
CA ARG A 76 20.87 1.86 -0.67
C ARG A 76 20.81 0.79 0.41
N ASN A 77 19.66 0.12 0.62
CA ASN A 77 19.54 -0.71 1.81
C ASN A 77 18.45 -1.79 1.69
N THR A 78 18.89 -3.06 1.57
CA THR A 78 17.98 -4.22 1.51
C THR A 78 17.73 -4.85 2.89
N THR A 79 18.47 -4.48 3.93
CA THR A 79 18.37 -5.10 5.26
C THR A 79 17.23 -4.55 6.12
N ALA A 80 16.84 -3.29 5.89
CA ALA A 80 15.80 -2.64 6.69
C ALA A 80 14.42 -3.32 6.56
N LEU A 81 14.14 -3.92 5.40
CA LEU A 81 12.87 -4.62 5.18
C LEU A 81 12.78 -5.88 6.04
N GLU A 82 13.84 -6.68 6.10
CA GLU A 82 13.86 -7.92 6.90
C GLU A 82 13.64 -7.62 8.38
N ASP A 83 14.30 -6.60 8.90
CA ASP A 83 14.13 -6.16 10.28
C ASP A 83 12.70 -5.70 10.56
N TYR A 84 12.09 -4.96 9.64
CA TYR A 84 10.71 -4.51 9.79
C TYR A 84 9.72 -5.66 9.70
N MET A 85 9.95 -6.61 8.80
CA MET A 85 9.12 -7.80 8.65
C MET A 85 9.12 -8.64 9.93
N GLU A 86 10.27 -8.79 10.57
CA GLU A 86 10.39 -9.49 11.85
C GLU A 86 9.60 -8.78 12.95
N THR A 87 9.64 -7.45 12.98
CA THR A 87 8.88 -6.65 13.95
C THR A 87 7.38 -6.82 13.76
N LEU A 88 6.92 -6.80 12.51
CA LEU A 88 5.49 -6.99 12.20
C LEU A 88 5.00 -8.39 12.53
N GLU A 89 5.82 -9.40 12.30
CA GLU A 89 5.50 -10.77 12.70
C GLU A 89 5.19 -10.86 14.18
N PHE A 90 5.96 -10.16 14.98
CA PHE A 90 5.76 -10.13 16.41
C PHE A 90 4.46 -9.41 16.80
N GLN A 91 4.07 -8.39 16.05
CA GLN A 91 2.86 -7.60 16.31
C GLN A 91 1.57 -8.23 15.77
N ALA A 92 1.65 -9.02 14.69
CA ALA A 92 0.51 -9.62 14.01
C ALA A 92 0.82 -11.05 13.55
N PRO A 93 0.98 -12.00 14.49
CA PRO A 93 1.43 -13.35 14.14
C PRO A 93 0.46 -14.13 13.24
N GLU A 94 -0.84 -13.85 13.30
CA GLU A 94 -1.84 -14.55 12.49
C GLU A 94 -1.76 -14.19 11.01
N ASP A 95 -1.37 -12.95 10.70
CA ASP A 95 -1.32 -12.44 9.33
C ASP A 95 0.10 -12.37 8.77
N SER A 96 1.11 -12.79 9.55
CA SER A 96 2.51 -12.60 9.17
C SER A 96 2.92 -13.32 7.90
N GLU A 97 2.43 -14.56 7.68
CA GLU A 97 2.74 -15.32 6.46
C GLU A 97 2.16 -14.66 5.21
N LEU A 98 0.89 -14.28 5.26
CA LEU A 98 0.23 -13.58 4.16
C LEU A 98 0.89 -12.23 3.92
N PHE A 99 1.14 -11.48 4.98
CA PHE A 99 1.80 -10.18 4.88
C PHE A 99 3.17 -10.30 4.23
N ARG A 100 3.98 -11.27 4.66
CA ARG A 100 5.30 -11.51 4.07
C ARG A 100 5.21 -11.88 2.60
N ALA A 101 4.26 -12.74 2.24
CA ALA A 101 4.06 -13.15 0.85
C ALA A 101 3.68 -11.95 -0.03
N VAL A 102 2.79 -11.07 0.46
CA VAL A 102 2.41 -9.85 -0.25
C VAL A 102 3.62 -8.92 -0.39
N MET A 103 4.36 -8.70 0.69
CA MET A 103 5.52 -7.81 0.67
C MET A 103 6.67 -8.34 -0.20
N ALA A 104 6.73 -9.63 -0.44
CA ALA A 104 7.72 -10.25 -1.34
C ALA A 104 7.37 -10.08 -2.82
N LEU A 105 6.13 -9.72 -3.15
CA LEU A 105 5.73 -9.50 -4.54
C LEU A 105 6.45 -8.30 -5.14
N PRO A 106 6.73 -8.33 -6.46
CA PRO A 106 7.15 -7.12 -7.16
C PRO A 106 6.15 -5.98 -6.96
N GLU A 107 6.64 -4.75 -6.90
CA GLU A 107 5.84 -3.57 -6.58
C GLU A 107 4.55 -3.48 -7.39
N LYS A 108 4.61 -3.73 -8.69
CA LYS A 108 3.44 -3.60 -9.58
C LYS A 108 2.30 -4.53 -9.21
N TYR A 109 2.60 -5.72 -8.69
CA TYR A 109 1.58 -6.66 -8.21
C TYR A 109 1.17 -6.35 -6.78
N ARG A 110 2.13 -6.01 -5.94
CA ARG A 110 1.92 -5.74 -4.52
C ARG A 110 0.94 -4.59 -4.30
N VAL A 111 1.14 -3.46 -4.99
CA VAL A 111 0.26 -2.30 -4.81
C VAL A 111 -1.16 -2.58 -5.34
N ALA A 112 -1.29 -3.29 -6.45
CA ALA A 112 -2.61 -3.66 -6.99
C ALA A 112 -3.34 -4.59 -6.02
N ILE A 113 -2.67 -5.60 -5.49
CA ILE A 113 -3.22 -6.52 -4.48
C ILE A 113 -3.65 -5.74 -3.23
N HIS A 114 -2.81 -4.85 -2.74
CA HIS A 114 -3.14 -4.03 -1.57
C HIS A 114 -4.41 -3.21 -1.79
N LEU A 115 -4.49 -2.49 -2.90
CA LEU A 115 -5.63 -1.62 -3.17
C LEU A 115 -6.93 -2.40 -3.37
N HIS A 116 -6.85 -3.59 -3.93
CA HIS A 116 -8.04 -4.42 -4.16
C HIS A 116 -8.52 -5.09 -2.87
N TYR A 117 -7.63 -5.79 -2.17
CA TYR A 117 -8.03 -6.64 -1.03
C TYR A 117 -8.07 -5.89 0.29
N TYR A 118 -7.18 -4.94 0.52
CA TYR A 118 -7.14 -4.22 1.80
C TYR A 118 -7.96 -2.92 1.76
N GLU A 119 -7.98 -2.24 0.61
CA GLU A 119 -8.70 -0.98 0.48
C GLU A 119 -10.06 -1.12 -0.22
N GLY A 120 -10.35 -2.27 -0.81
CA GLY A 120 -11.65 -2.56 -1.39
C GLY A 120 -11.94 -1.91 -2.74
N TYR A 121 -10.91 -1.49 -3.47
CA TYR A 121 -11.12 -0.85 -4.77
C TYR A 121 -11.29 -1.86 -5.90
N GLY A 122 -12.15 -1.52 -6.85
CA GLY A 122 -12.33 -2.27 -8.09
C GLY A 122 -11.22 -1.95 -9.10
N VAL A 123 -11.20 -2.71 -10.19
CA VAL A 123 -10.18 -2.59 -11.23
C VAL A 123 -10.10 -1.17 -11.81
N ASP A 124 -11.24 -0.58 -12.14
CA ASP A 124 -11.28 0.76 -12.73
C ASP A 124 -10.79 1.83 -11.76
N GLU A 125 -11.14 1.69 -10.49
CA GLU A 125 -10.70 2.61 -9.44
C GLU A 125 -9.19 2.52 -9.23
N ILE A 126 -8.65 1.31 -9.21
CA ILE A 126 -7.20 1.08 -9.09
C ILE A 126 -6.47 1.66 -10.30
N ALA A 127 -7.02 1.45 -11.51
CA ALA A 127 -6.45 2.01 -12.73
C ALA A 127 -6.34 3.54 -12.65
N ALA A 128 -7.38 4.19 -12.15
CA ALA A 128 -7.39 5.64 -11.96
C ALA A 128 -6.37 6.08 -10.90
N LEU A 129 -6.30 5.37 -9.77
CA LEU A 129 -5.37 5.69 -8.69
C LEU A 129 -3.91 5.55 -9.11
N LEU A 130 -3.59 4.52 -9.89
CA LEU A 130 -2.21 4.21 -10.28
C LEU A 130 -1.80 4.78 -11.62
N GLY A 131 -2.74 5.38 -12.37
CA GLY A 131 -2.47 5.88 -13.71
C GLY A 131 -2.14 4.76 -14.70
N ARG A 132 -2.82 3.63 -14.59
CA ARG A 132 -2.64 2.43 -15.43
C ARG A 132 -3.93 2.12 -16.18
N ARG A 133 -3.83 1.29 -17.22
CA ARG A 133 -5.00 0.80 -17.94
C ARG A 133 -5.70 -0.31 -17.14
N ALA A 134 -7.02 -0.39 -17.25
CA ALA A 134 -7.82 -1.41 -16.56
C ALA A 134 -7.35 -2.83 -16.88
N GLY A 135 -7.03 -3.10 -18.16
CA GLY A 135 -6.50 -4.41 -18.56
C GLY A 135 -5.18 -4.76 -17.90
N THR A 136 -4.30 -3.77 -17.72
CA THR A 136 -3.04 -3.94 -16.99
C THR A 136 -3.30 -4.30 -15.54
N VAL A 137 -4.23 -3.61 -14.88
CA VAL A 137 -4.58 -3.89 -13.48
C VAL A 137 -5.15 -5.31 -13.34
N LYS A 138 -6.03 -5.72 -14.25
CA LYS A 138 -6.57 -7.10 -14.25
C LYS A 138 -5.45 -8.13 -14.33
N SER A 139 -4.50 -7.94 -15.23
CA SER A 139 -3.36 -8.85 -15.40
C SER A 139 -2.50 -8.86 -14.15
N GLN A 140 -2.25 -7.70 -13.55
CA GLN A 140 -1.43 -7.59 -12.34
C GLN A 140 -2.09 -8.27 -11.15
N LEU A 141 -3.40 -8.12 -10.99
CA LEU A 141 -4.15 -8.82 -9.93
C LEU A 141 -4.11 -10.33 -10.14
N SER A 142 -4.31 -10.79 -11.38
CA SER A 142 -4.29 -12.21 -11.71
C SER A 142 -2.91 -12.84 -11.43
N ARG A 143 -1.84 -12.19 -11.88
CA ARG A 143 -0.47 -12.68 -11.65
C ARG A 143 -0.09 -12.58 -10.18
N GLY A 144 -0.47 -11.51 -9.51
CA GLY A 144 -0.23 -11.35 -8.07
C GLY A 144 -0.87 -12.46 -7.26
N ARG A 145 -2.12 -12.80 -7.57
CA ARG A 145 -2.83 -13.91 -6.91
C ARG A 145 -2.14 -15.26 -7.17
N ALA A 146 -1.68 -15.50 -8.39
CA ALA A 146 -0.98 -16.73 -8.73
C ALA A 146 0.34 -16.87 -7.96
N LEU A 147 1.10 -15.79 -7.86
CA LEU A 147 2.36 -15.78 -7.10
C LEU A 147 2.12 -15.98 -5.60
N LEU A 148 1.08 -15.37 -5.05
CA LEU A 148 0.69 -15.57 -3.64
C LEU A 148 0.30 -17.01 -3.37
N LYS A 149 -0.50 -17.59 -4.24
CA LYS A 149 -0.93 -18.97 -4.11
C LYS A 149 0.26 -19.93 -4.10
N ASN A 150 1.21 -19.72 -5.00
CA ASN A 150 2.41 -20.56 -5.06
C ASN A 150 3.27 -20.41 -3.81
N ALA A 151 3.48 -19.19 -3.35
CA ALA A 151 4.28 -18.93 -2.13
C ALA A 151 3.65 -19.56 -0.89
N LEU A 152 2.33 -19.42 -0.72
CA LEU A 152 1.63 -19.99 0.43
C LEU A 152 1.55 -21.51 0.37
N GLN A 153 1.44 -22.10 -0.82
CA GLN A 153 1.44 -23.56 -0.99
C GLN A 153 2.81 -24.17 -0.69
N GLU A 154 3.89 -23.51 -1.08
CA GLU A 154 5.25 -23.98 -0.78
C GLU A 154 5.48 -24.04 0.73
N GLU A 155 5.09 -23.01 1.46
CA GLU A 155 5.17 -22.98 2.92
C GLU A 155 4.29 -24.06 3.55
N TRP A 156 3.09 -24.23 3.01
CA TRP A 156 2.14 -25.23 3.50
C TRP A 156 2.67 -26.67 3.30
N ASN A 157 3.32 -26.93 2.19
CA ASN A 157 3.91 -28.24 1.90
C ASN A 157 5.13 -28.52 2.79
N ASP A 158 5.93 -27.50 3.10
CA ASP A 158 7.08 -27.63 4.00
C ASP A 158 6.65 -27.99 5.42
N ASP A 159 5.50 -27.48 5.89
CA ASP A 159 4.95 -27.80 7.19
C ASP A 159 4.40 -29.23 7.30
N GLU A 160 4.01 -29.84 6.17
CA GLU A 160 3.53 -31.22 6.13
C GLU A 160 4.66 -32.25 6.02
N SER A 161 5.85 -31.82 5.75
CA SER A 161 7.00 -32.72 5.64
C SER A 161 7.83 -32.74 6.92
#